data_b20e267a02e919a6f28fe7577a9dca44
#
_entry.id   b20e267a02e919a6f28fe7577a9dca44
#
_cell.length_a   1.000
_cell.length_b   1.000
_cell.length_c   1.000
_cell.angle_alpha   90.00
_cell.angle_beta   90.00
_cell.angle_gamma   90.00
#
_symmetry.space_group_name_H-M   'P 1'
#
loop_
_entity.id
_entity.type
_entity.pdbx_description
1 polymer ?
#
loop_
_entity_poly.entity_id
_entity_poly.type
_entity_poly.pdbx_seq_one_letter_code
_entity_poly.pdbx_strand_id
1 'polypeptide(L)'
;MIDLYYWTTPNGHKITMFLEETGLKYKIFPVNIGKGEQFEPEFLKVAPNNRIPAMVDHEPKGGTKPISIFESGAMLLYLAEKTGKFLPADLYGRYDAIQWTFWQMGGLGPMAGQNHHFRNYAQDKLQYAIDRYVNETNRLYGVLNKRLSDREFIAGDYSIADMACYPWVVPYKNQGQDIEQFPHVKRWLETIKLRPATERAYAKAKEVNPNYGQPAIRTEEERKILFGQTASVVR
;
A
#
# COMPACT_ATOMS: atom_id res chain seq x y z
N MET A 1 -10.32 -18.38 7.20
CA MET A 1 -10.78 -17.38 6.20
C MET A 1 -10.39 -15.99 6.70
N ILE A 2 -10.07 -15.05 5.80
CA ILE A 2 -9.62 -13.68 6.15
C ILE A 2 -10.70 -12.68 5.74
N ASP A 3 -11.10 -11.80 6.66
CA ASP A 3 -11.90 -10.62 6.36
C ASP A 3 -10.95 -9.45 6.12
N LEU A 4 -10.97 -8.89 4.91
CA LEU A 4 -10.13 -7.78 4.50
C LEU A 4 -10.95 -6.49 4.42
N TYR A 5 -10.68 -5.55 5.30
CA TYR A 5 -11.20 -4.19 5.29
C TYR A 5 -10.35 -3.33 4.33
N TYR A 6 -10.96 -2.93 3.22
CA TYR A 6 -10.22 -2.47 2.05
C TYR A 6 -10.86 -1.26 1.39
N TRP A 7 -10.04 -0.38 0.87
CA TRP A 7 -10.40 0.61 -0.13
C TRP A 7 -9.34 0.67 -1.22
N THR A 8 -9.70 1.23 -2.40
CA THR A 8 -8.87 1.26 -3.61
C THR A 8 -7.71 2.25 -3.52
N THR A 9 -6.79 1.99 -2.61
CA THR A 9 -5.59 2.80 -2.36
C THR A 9 -4.33 1.95 -2.54
N PRO A 10 -3.16 2.58 -2.73
CA PRO A 10 -1.90 1.84 -2.80
C PRO A 10 -1.68 0.88 -1.61
N ASN A 11 -2.09 1.29 -0.40
CA ASN A 11 -1.93 0.43 0.78
C ASN A 11 -2.87 -0.78 0.76
N GLY A 12 -4.10 -0.62 0.26
CA GLY A 12 -5.04 -1.73 0.08
C GLY A 12 -4.50 -2.77 -0.91
N HIS A 13 -3.95 -2.31 -2.02
CA HIS A 13 -3.40 -3.20 -3.05
C HIS A 13 -2.25 -4.09 -2.56
N LYS A 14 -1.46 -3.67 -1.58
CA LYS A 14 -0.41 -4.51 -0.98
C LYS A 14 -0.98 -5.85 -0.53
N ILE A 15 -2.13 -5.80 0.13
CA ILE A 15 -2.73 -6.98 0.74
C ILE A 15 -3.47 -7.84 -0.28
N THR A 16 -4.22 -7.22 -1.21
CA THR A 16 -4.85 -7.98 -2.29
C THR A 16 -3.82 -8.68 -3.16
N MET A 17 -2.67 -8.05 -3.45
CA MET A 17 -1.57 -8.72 -4.17
C MET A 17 -1.09 -9.98 -3.43
N PHE A 18 -0.85 -9.88 -2.12
CA PHE A 18 -0.41 -11.03 -1.35
C PHE A 18 -1.45 -12.16 -1.33
N LEU A 19 -2.71 -11.82 -1.10
CA LEU A 19 -3.79 -12.80 -1.04
C LEU A 19 -4.00 -13.51 -2.38
N GLU A 20 -3.93 -12.78 -3.49
CA GLU A 20 -4.02 -13.34 -4.84
C GLU A 20 -2.81 -14.20 -5.23
N GLU A 21 -1.60 -13.86 -4.76
CA GLU A 21 -0.40 -14.69 -4.97
C GLU A 21 -0.45 -16.01 -4.21
N THR A 22 -1.08 -16.02 -3.06
CA THR A 22 -1.12 -17.22 -2.19
C THR A 22 -2.36 -18.07 -2.41
N GLY A 23 -3.42 -17.51 -2.98
CA GLY A 23 -4.72 -18.16 -3.10
C GLY A 23 -5.45 -18.35 -1.75
N LEU A 24 -5.04 -17.60 -0.72
CA LEU A 24 -5.75 -17.59 0.55
C LEU A 24 -7.19 -17.11 0.37
N LYS A 25 -8.14 -17.83 0.96
CA LYS A 25 -9.55 -17.44 0.94
C LYS A 25 -9.78 -16.18 1.77
N TYR A 26 -10.36 -15.17 1.15
CA TYR A 26 -10.69 -13.90 1.81
C TYR A 26 -12.01 -13.32 1.32
N LYS A 27 -12.58 -12.45 2.15
CA LYS A 27 -13.75 -11.63 1.82
C LYS A 27 -13.39 -10.16 1.98
N ILE A 28 -13.74 -9.34 1.00
CA ILE A 28 -13.54 -7.88 1.07
C ILE A 28 -14.74 -7.25 1.78
N PHE A 29 -14.44 -6.41 2.75
CA PHE A 29 -15.35 -5.46 3.39
C PHE A 29 -14.91 -4.06 2.95
N PRO A 30 -15.63 -3.44 2.00
CA PRO A 30 -15.30 -2.09 1.57
C PRO A 30 -15.40 -1.09 2.72
N VAL A 31 -14.41 -0.21 2.83
CA VAL A 31 -14.42 0.92 3.77
C VAL A 31 -14.16 2.18 2.95
N ASN A 32 -15.23 2.87 2.55
CA ASN A 32 -15.12 4.06 1.73
C ASN A 32 -14.62 5.25 2.56
N ILE A 33 -13.32 5.52 2.45
CA ILE A 33 -12.66 6.59 3.19
C ILE A 33 -13.14 8.00 2.82
N GLY A 34 -13.73 8.19 1.63
CA GLY A 34 -14.34 9.46 1.23
C GLY A 34 -15.67 9.73 1.95
N LYS A 35 -16.36 8.68 2.38
CA LYS A 35 -17.61 8.76 3.15
C LYS A 35 -17.41 8.76 4.67
N GLY A 36 -16.19 8.59 5.16
CA GLY A 36 -15.90 8.57 6.60
C GLY A 36 -16.12 7.21 7.25
N GLU A 37 -16.32 6.13 6.48
CA GLU A 37 -16.57 4.79 7.02
C GLU A 37 -15.40 4.26 7.87
N GLN A 38 -14.20 4.82 7.72
CA GLN A 38 -13.05 4.52 8.59
C GLN A 38 -13.21 4.99 10.04
N PHE A 39 -14.22 5.81 10.33
CA PHE A 39 -14.54 6.28 11.69
C PHE A 39 -15.66 5.49 12.35
N GLU A 40 -16.26 4.54 11.65
CA GLU A 40 -17.32 3.71 12.21
C GLU A 40 -16.81 2.87 13.38
N PRO A 41 -17.59 2.79 14.51
CA PRO A 41 -17.15 2.09 15.72
C PRO A 41 -16.75 0.64 15.47
N GLU A 42 -17.42 -0.06 14.56
CA GLU A 42 -17.11 -1.46 14.24
C GLU A 42 -15.77 -1.59 13.52
N PHE A 43 -15.43 -0.63 12.65
CA PHE A 43 -14.13 -0.63 12.01
C PHE A 43 -13.01 -0.28 12.99
N LEU A 44 -13.24 0.65 13.93
CA LEU A 44 -12.26 1.04 14.94
C LEU A 44 -11.87 -0.10 15.88
N LYS A 45 -12.74 -1.08 16.10
CA LYS A 45 -12.40 -2.31 16.85
C LYS A 45 -11.31 -3.14 16.15
N VAL A 46 -11.26 -3.08 14.82
CA VAL A 46 -10.27 -3.79 14.00
C VAL A 46 -9.03 -2.94 13.73
N ALA A 47 -9.22 -1.64 13.51
CA ALA A 47 -8.17 -0.69 13.13
C ALA A 47 -8.27 0.60 13.97
N PRO A 48 -7.70 0.63 15.19
CA PRO A 48 -7.80 1.76 16.10
C PRO A 48 -7.15 3.05 15.55
N ASN A 49 -6.31 2.94 14.52
CA ASN A 49 -5.71 4.07 13.81
C ASN A 49 -6.63 4.68 12.73
N ASN A 50 -7.89 4.20 12.59
CA ASN A 50 -8.85 4.66 11.57
C ASN A 50 -8.26 4.75 10.15
N ARG A 51 -7.44 3.78 9.77
CA ARG A 51 -6.82 3.66 8.45
C ARG A 51 -7.06 2.28 7.85
N ILE A 52 -7.26 2.24 6.55
CA ILE A 52 -7.24 1.01 5.75
C ILE A 52 -5.82 0.78 5.17
N PRO A 53 -5.48 -0.47 4.86
CA PRO A 53 -6.20 -1.71 5.10
C PRO A 53 -6.09 -2.17 6.56
N ALA A 54 -7.03 -3.03 6.94
CA ALA A 54 -6.98 -3.85 8.14
C ALA A 54 -7.58 -5.23 7.84
N MET A 55 -7.33 -6.23 8.67
CA MET A 55 -7.89 -7.57 8.46
C MET A 55 -8.21 -8.26 9.76
N VAL A 56 -9.13 -9.23 9.68
CA VAL A 56 -9.35 -10.23 10.72
C VAL A 56 -9.07 -11.61 10.13
N ASP A 57 -8.13 -12.33 10.72
CA ASP A 57 -7.92 -13.74 10.39
C ASP A 57 -8.66 -14.61 11.40
N HIS A 58 -9.64 -15.36 10.92
CA HIS A 58 -10.47 -16.25 11.76
C HIS A 58 -9.77 -17.56 12.13
N GLU A 59 -8.67 -17.89 11.44
CA GLU A 59 -7.93 -19.16 11.62
C GLU A 59 -6.41 -18.86 11.66
N PRO A 60 -5.93 -18.10 12.68
CA PRO A 60 -4.53 -17.77 12.77
C PRO A 60 -3.68 -19.01 13.05
N LYS A 61 -2.54 -19.09 12.35
CA LYS A 61 -1.58 -20.19 12.58
C LYS A 61 -1.01 -20.09 13.99
N GLY A 62 -1.19 -21.16 14.79
CA GLY A 62 -0.73 -21.19 16.18
C GLY A 62 -1.64 -20.47 17.18
N GLY A 63 -2.72 -19.86 16.73
CA GLY A 63 -3.72 -19.22 17.58
C GLY A 63 -5.01 -20.03 17.68
N THR A 64 -5.80 -19.78 18.73
CA THR A 64 -7.10 -20.43 18.97
C THR A 64 -8.29 -19.50 18.82
N LYS A 65 -8.02 -18.20 18.60
CA LYS A 65 -9.04 -17.15 18.44
C LYS A 65 -8.71 -16.29 17.22
N PRO A 66 -9.71 -15.67 16.60
CA PRO A 66 -9.47 -14.67 15.55
C PRO A 66 -8.50 -13.57 16.00
N ILE A 67 -7.70 -13.08 15.07
CA ILE A 67 -6.77 -11.97 15.29
C ILE A 67 -7.08 -10.82 14.34
N SER A 68 -7.17 -9.60 14.89
CA SER A 68 -7.25 -8.37 14.11
C SER A 68 -5.85 -7.79 13.91
N ILE A 69 -5.54 -7.38 12.68
CA ILE A 69 -4.24 -6.79 12.34
C ILE A 69 -4.49 -5.56 11.47
N PHE A 70 -3.92 -4.44 11.88
CA PHE A 70 -3.80 -3.21 11.10
C PHE A 70 -2.33 -2.92 10.81
N GLU A 71 -2.02 -1.87 10.04
CA GLU A 71 -0.72 -1.59 9.42
C GLU A 71 -0.39 -2.56 8.28
N SER A 72 -0.36 -2.05 7.05
CA SER A 72 -0.17 -2.89 5.85
C SER A 72 1.17 -3.65 5.85
N GLY A 73 2.22 -3.09 6.49
CA GLY A 73 3.50 -3.78 6.66
C GLY A 73 3.42 -4.94 7.64
N ALA A 74 2.72 -4.75 8.77
CA ALA A 74 2.49 -5.82 9.74
C ALA A 74 1.61 -6.93 9.14
N MET A 75 0.58 -6.55 8.35
CA MET A 75 -0.27 -7.51 7.65
C MET A 75 0.54 -8.36 6.66
N LEU A 76 1.42 -7.75 5.86
CA LEU A 76 2.30 -8.46 4.92
C LEU A 76 3.21 -9.44 5.66
N LEU A 77 3.83 -9.00 6.77
CA LEU A 77 4.71 -9.85 7.57
C LEU A 77 3.95 -11.04 8.16
N TYR A 78 2.79 -10.77 8.77
CA TYR A 78 1.93 -11.82 9.32
C TYR A 78 1.51 -12.86 8.26
N LEU A 79 1.06 -12.39 7.09
CA LEU A 79 0.62 -13.26 6.00
C LEU A 79 1.79 -14.11 5.47
N ALA A 80 2.98 -13.53 5.37
CA ALA A 80 4.20 -14.24 4.99
C ALA A 80 4.57 -15.33 6.00
N GLU A 81 4.50 -15.05 7.28
CA GLU A 81 4.77 -16.02 8.36
C GLU A 81 3.69 -17.12 8.41
N LYS A 82 2.41 -16.75 8.23
CA LYS A 82 1.30 -17.71 8.15
C LYS A 82 1.48 -18.71 7.01
N THR A 83 1.90 -18.23 5.84
CA THR A 83 1.97 -19.04 4.61
C THR A 83 3.35 -19.67 4.36
N GLY A 84 4.41 -19.13 4.98
CA GLY A 84 5.80 -19.47 4.66
C GLY A 84 6.23 -19.00 3.26
N LYS A 85 5.57 -17.98 2.68
CA LYS A 85 5.83 -17.47 1.33
C LYS A 85 6.23 -16.00 1.35
N PHE A 86 7.04 -15.60 0.36
CA PHE A 86 7.42 -14.19 0.11
C PHE A 86 8.21 -13.50 1.24
N LEU A 87 8.76 -14.31 2.16
CA LEU A 87 9.71 -13.88 3.17
C LEU A 87 10.74 -15.01 3.33
N PRO A 88 12.01 -14.79 2.99
CA PRO A 88 13.06 -15.79 3.14
C PRO A 88 13.15 -16.32 4.57
N ALA A 89 13.48 -17.60 4.70
CA ALA A 89 13.62 -18.25 6.00
C ALA A 89 15.01 -18.02 6.63
N ASP A 90 16.04 -17.81 5.81
CA ASP A 90 17.38 -17.51 6.28
C ASP A 90 17.47 -16.10 6.87
N LEU A 91 18.42 -15.92 7.79
CA LEU A 91 18.59 -14.68 8.54
C LEU A 91 18.80 -13.46 7.63
N TYR A 92 19.66 -13.57 6.66
CA TYR A 92 20.08 -12.43 5.83
C TYR A 92 18.99 -12.01 4.86
N GLY A 93 18.42 -12.96 4.11
CA GLY A 93 17.32 -12.70 3.19
C GLY A 93 16.06 -12.20 3.90
N ARG A 94 15.77 -12.79 5.08
CA ARG A 94 14.63 -12.36 5.90
C ARG A 94 14.72 -10.88 6.30
N TYR A 95 15.86 -10.48 6.86
CA TYR A 95 16.03 -9.10 7.30
C TYR A 95 16.23 -8.13 6.14
N ASP A 96 16.76 -8.59 4.99
CA ASP A 96 16.81 -7.80 3.78
C ASP A 96 15.36 -7.47 3.31
N ALA A 97 14.47 -8.44 3.24
CA ALA A 97 13.07 -8.19 2.89
C ALA A 97 12.33 -7.32 3.91
N ILE A 98 12.56 -7.54 5.21
CA ILE A 98 11.94 -6.77 6.30
C ILE A 98 12.40 -5.31 6.26
N GLN A 99 13.69 -5.03 6.15
CA GLN A 99 14.19 -3.64 6.15
C GLN A 99 13.67 -2.84 4.96
N TRP A 100 13.55 -3.44 3.77
CA TRP A 100 12.95 -2.78 2.60
C TRP A 100 11.44 -2.60 2.72
N THR A 101 10.76 -3.50 3.41
CA THR A 101 9.35 -3.30 3.78
C THR A 101 9.20 -2.10 4.72
N PHE A 102 10.05 -1.99 5.75
CA PHE A 102 10.04 -0.84 6.65
C PHE A 102 10.49 0.46 5.97
N TRP A 103 11.45 0.40 5.04
CA TRP A 103 11.83 1.54 4.21
C TRP A 103 10.62 2.09 3.42
N GLN A 104 9.77 1.21 2.93
CA GLN A 104 8.52 1.63 2.28
C GLN A 104 7.55 2.28 3.28
N MET A 105 7.37 1.68 4.47
CA MET A 105 6.44 2.19 5.49
C MET A 105 6.88 3.54 6.08
N GLY A 106 8.18 3.71 6.32
CA GLY A 106 8.74 4.93 6.91
C GLY A 106 9.13 6.01 5.91
N GLY A 107 9.30 5.66 4.65
CA GLY A 107 9.84 6.56 3.62
C GLY A 107 8.96 6.67 2.38
N LEU A 108 9.03 5.68 1.48
CA LEU A 108 8.40 5.78 0.15
C LEU A 108 6.89 6.06 0.22
N GLY A 109 6.14 5.33 1.02
CA GLY A 109 4.69 5.49 1.15
C GLY A 109 4.31 6.87 1.70
N PRO A 110 4.81 7.28 2.89
CA PRO A 110 4.51 8.58 3.47
C PRO A 110 4.92 9.75 2.58
N MET A 111 6.13 9.73 2.00
CA MET A 111 6.61 10.85 1.18
C MET A 111 5.87 10.96 -0.15
N ALA A 112 5.62 9.85 -0.84
CA ALA A 112 4.76 9.83 -2.03
C ALA A 112 3.31 10.22 -1.70
N GLY A 113 2.82 9.87 -0.51
CA GLY A 113 1.51 10.30 -0.01
C GLY A 113 1.41 11.81 0.16
N GLN A 114 2.41 12.45 0.78
CA GLN A 114 2.47 13.92 0.88
C GLN A 114 2.65 14.56 -0.50
N ASN A 115 3.43 13.97 -1.38
CA ASN A 115 3.53 14.41 -2.76
C ASN A 115 2.14 14.43 -3.44
N HIS A 116 1.38 13.33 -3.35
CA HIS A 116 0.01 13.30 -3.86
C HIS A 116 -0.87 14.39 -3.23
N HIS A 117 -0.73 14.64 -1.92
CA HIS A 117 -1.52 15.64 -1.25
C HIS A 117 -1.25 17.04 -1.83
N PHE A 118 -0.01 17.51 -1.76
CA PHE A 118 0.32 18.87 -2.18
C PHE A 118 0.21 19.09 -3.69
N ARG A 119 0.57 18.09 -4.48
CA ARG A 119 0.54 18.19 -5.95
C ARG A 119 -0.88 18.05 -6.52
N ASN A 120 -1.67 17.10 -6.01
CA ASN A 120 -2.95 16.74 -6.63
C ASN A 120 -4.17 17.15 -5.81
N TYR A 121 -4.13 17.07 -4.46
CA TYR A 121 -5.33 17.17 -3.62
C TYR A 121 -5.49 18.52 -2.94
N ALA A 122 -4.40 19.17 -2.52
CA ALA A 122 -4.45 20.49 -1.89
C ALA A 122 -5.05 21.53 -2.85
N GLN A 123 -5.97 22.37 -2.32
CA GLN A 123 -6.57 23.47 -3.07
C GLN A 123 -5.53 24.57 -3.29
N ASP A 124 -4.85 24.98 -2.20
CA ASP A 124 -3.76 25.92 -2.26
C ASP A 124 -2.49 25.26 -2.78
N LYS A 125 -1.97 25.72 -3.90
CA LYS A 125 -0.77 25.19 -4.52
C LYS A 125 0.47 25.87 -3.94
N LEU A 126 0.99 25.30 -2.86
CA LEU A 126 2.20 25.76 -2.20
C LEU A 126 3.42 25.19 -2.94
N GLN A 127 4.03 25.98 -3.83
CA GLN A 127 5.11 25.53 -4.72
C GLN A 127 6.27 24.90 -3.93
N TYR A 128 6.69 25.52 -2.83
CA TYR A 128 7.75 24.96 -1.96
C TYR A 128 7.44 23.54 -1.47
N ALA A 129 6.20 23.28 -1.02
CA ALA A 129 5.81 21.96 -0.54
C ALA A 129 5.74 20.95 -1.70
N ILE A 130 5.24 21.38 -2.87
CA ILE A 130 5.21 20.55 -4.08
C ILE A 130 6.63 20.14 -4.45
N ASP A 131 7.55 21.09 -4.59
CA ASP A 131 8.94 20.82 -4.97
C ASP A 131 9.64 19.93 -3.93
N ARG A 132 9.42 20.22 -2.64
CA ARG A 132 10.01 19.43 -1.54
C ARG A 132 9.64 17.95 -1.64
N TYR A 133 8.36 17.63 -1.84
CA TYR A 133 7.89 16.24 -1.87
C TYR A 133 8.07 15.57 -3.23
N VAL A 134 8.04 16.29 -4.34
CA VAL A 134 8.41 15.76 -5.65
C VAL A 134 9.89 15.36 -5.66
N ASN A 135 10.78 16.21 -5.14
CA ASN A 135 12.22 15.93 -5.07
C ASN A 135 12.53 14.77 -4.11
N GLU A 136 11.85 14.69 -2.96
CA GLU A 136 12.06 13.56 -2.05
C GLU A 136 11.55 12.25 -2.65
N THR A 137 10.42 12.27 -3.36
CA THR A 137 9.93 11.09 -4.10
C THR A 137 10.93 10.68 -5.18
N ASN A 138 11.49 11.64 -5.91
CA ASN A 138 12.54 11.40 -6.92
C ASN A 138 13.78 10.74 -6.30
N ARG A 139 14.25 11.25 -5.16
CA ARG A 139 15.38 10.66 -4.43
C ARG A 139 15.10 9.21 -4.03
N LEU A 140 13.90 8.93 -3.53
CA LEU A 140 13.49 7.56 -3.14
C LEU A 140 13.41 6.62 -4.35
N TYR A 141 12.95 7.11 -5.49
CA TYR A 141 13.02 6.36 -6.77
C TYR A 141 14.47 6.07 -7.17
N GLY A 142 15.38 7.03 -6.99
CA GLY A 142 16.82 6.82 -7.20
C GLY A 142 17.41 5.73 -6.31
N VAL A 143 17.01 5.69 -5.03
CA VAL A 143 17.40 4.60 -4.09
C VAL A 143 16.89 3.25 -4.59
N LEU A 144 15.62 3.17 -4.97
CA LEU A 144 15.02 1.95 -5.49
C LEU A 144 15.67 1.53 -6.82
N ASN A 145 15.94 2.46 -7.71
CA ASN A 145 16.58 2.19 -8.99
C ASN A 145 17.99 1.62 -8.81
N LYS A 146 18.77 2.20 -7.89
CA LYS A 146 20.08 1.67 -7.53
C LYS A 146 19.97 0.27 -6.93
N ARG A 147 18.99 0.03 -6.06
CA ARG A 147 18.74 -1.28 -5.45
C ARG A 147 18.44 -2.36 -6.49
N LEU A 148 17.70 -2.01 -7.53
CA LEU A 148 17.27 -2.93 -8.60
C LEU A 148 18.29 -3.09 -9.74
N SER A 149 19.46 -2.46 -9.66
CA SER A 149 20.43 -2.46 -10.75
C SER A 149 21.09 -3.82 -11.00
N ASP A 150 21.20 -4.66 -9.97
CA ASP A 150 21.89 -5.95 -9.98
C ASP A 150 20.97 -7.13 -9.63
N ARG A 151 19.65 -6.89 -9.53
CA ARG A 151 18.68 -7.91 -9.12
C ARG A 151 17.33 -7.68 -9.73
N GLU A 152 16.54 -8.74 -9.80
CA GLU A 152 15.20 -8.70 -10.39
C GLU A 152 14.19 -8.03 -9.46
N PHE A 153 14.21 -8.39 -8.17
CA PHE A 153 13.31 -7.88 -7.13
C PHE A 153 14.09 -7.30 -5.96
N ILE A 154 13.39 -6.53 -5.10
CA ILE A 154 13.99 -5.71 -4.05
C ILE A 154 14.88 -6.53 -3.09
N ALA A 155 14.45 -7.73 -2.70
CA ALA A 155 15.19 -8.61 -1.79
C ALA A 155 15.78 -9.84 -2.51
N GLY A 156 16.04 -9.75 -3.82
CA GLY A 156 16.50 -10.84 -4.66
C GLY A 156 15.33 -11.56 -5.32
N ASP A 157 14.60 -12.37 -4.59
CA ASP A 157 13.34 -12.97 -5.01
C ASP A 157 12.16 -12.07 -4.71
N TYR A 158 11.03 -12.30 -5.44
CA TYR A 158 9.78 -11.58 -5.21
C TYR A 158 9.28 -11.78 -3.78
N SER A 159 9.05 -10.68 -3.06
CA SER A 159 8.84 -10.70 -1.62
C SER A 159 7.81 -9.67 -1.16
N ILE A 160 7.56 -9.65 0.15
CA ILE A 160 6.72 -8.62 0.78
C ILE A 160 7.26 -7.20 0.56
N ALA A 161 8.57 -7.03 0.34
CA ALA A 161 9.17 -5.73 0.02
C ALA A 161 8.66 -5.18 -1.32
N ASP A 162 8.56 -6.06 -2.33
CA ASP A 162 8.01 -5.69 -3.65
C ASP A 162 6.53 -5.37 -3.57
N MET A 163 5.75 -6.20 -2.87
CA MET A 163 4.32 -5.98 -2.65
C MET A 163 4.04 -4.68 -1.88
N ALA A 164 4.93 -4.32 -0.95
CA ALA A 164 4.84 -3.06 -0.23
C ALA A 164 5.10 -1.84 -1.12
N CYS A 165 6.12 -1.91 -1.98
CA CYS A 165 6.59 -0.78 -2.79
C CYS A 165 5.78 -0.58 -4.07
N TYR A 166 5.45 -1.66 -4.77
CA TYR A 166 4.86 -1.63 -6.11
C TYR A 166 3.63 -0.71 -6.23
N PRO A 167 2.60 -0.82 -5.37
CA PRO A 167 1.41 0.02 -5.51
C PRO A 167 1.67 1.52 -5.34
N TRP A 168 2.74 1.89 -4.65
CA TRP A 168 3.14 3.28 -4.48
C TRP A 168 3.98 3.82 -5.64
N VAL A 169 4.59 2.95 -6.44
CA VAL A 169 5.34 3.34 -7.64
C VAL A 169 4.46 3.36 -8.89
N VAL A 170 3.42 2.53 -8.96
CA VAL A 170 2.45 2.52 -10.08
C VAL A 170 1.96 3.93 -10.47
N PRO A 171 1.57 4.83 -9.55
CA PRO A 171 1.10 6.16 -9.88
C PRO A 171 2.22 7.20 -10.11
N TYR A 172 3.39 6.80 -10.58
CA TYR A 172 4.58 7.67 -10.74
C TYR A 172 4.29 8.96 -11.52
N LYS A 173 3.45 8.93 -12.55
CA LYS A 173 3.06 10.12 -13.31
C LYS A 173 2.35 11.15 -12.44
N ASN A 174 1.44 10.69 -11.57
CA ASN A 174 0.73 11.54 -10.61
C ASN A 174 1.64 12.11 -9.54
N GLN A 175 2.82 11.51 -9.34
CA GLN A 175 3.88 11.97 -8.44
C GLN A 175 4.88 12.90 -9.13
N GLY A 176 4.67 13.22 -10.42
CA GLY A 176 5.58 14.06 -11.18
C GLY A 176 6.93 13.41 -11.50
N GLN A 177 6.96 12.06 -11.51
CA GLN A 177 8.18 11.33 -11.83
C GLN A 177 8.18 10.89 -13.30
N ASP A 178 9.33 11.01 -13.93
CA ASP A 178 9.60 10.44 -15.24
C ASP A 178 10.29 9.09 -15.06
N ILE A 179 9.58 8.02 -15.38
CA ILE A 179 10.06 6.65 -15.17
C ILE A 179 11.25 6.28 -16.05
N GLU A 180 11.47 7.01 -17.17
CA GLU A 180 12.61 6.78 -18.06
C GLU A 180 13.95 7.12 -17.39
N GLN A 181 13.94 7.98 -16.37
CA GLN A 181 15.11 8.28 -15.54
C GLN A 181 15.48 7.11 -14.61
N PHE A 182 14.61 6.11 -14.45
CA PHE A 182 14.76 4.99 -13.52
C PHE A 182 14.58 3.65 -14.24
N PRO A 183 15.50 3.25 -15.15
CA PRO A 183 15.30 2.09 -16.03
C PRO A 183 15.13 0.77 -15.27
N HIS A 184 15.76 0.60 -14.12
CA HIS A 184 15.61 -0.61 -13.32
C HIS A 184 14.25 -0.66 -12.58
N VAL A 185 13.75 0.49 -12.13
CA VAL A 185 12.38 0.60 -11.58
C VAL A 185 11.34 0.35 -12.69
N LYS A 186 11.54 0.88 -13.89
CA LYS A 186 10.66 0.63 -15.03
C LYS A 186 10.56 -0.86 -15.36
N ARG A 187 11.70 -1.55 -15.51
CA ARG A 187 11.74 -2.99 -15.70
C ARG A 187 10.99 -3.73 -14.60
N TRP A 188 11.27 -3.42 -13.34
CA TRP A 188 10.64 -4.04 -12.17
C TRP A 188 9.13 -3.82 -12.14
N LEU A 189 8.65 -2.61 -12.46
CA LEU A 189 7.21 -2.32 -12.59
C LEU A 189 6.55 -3.20 -13.65
N GLU A 190 7.17 -3.32 -14.83
CA GLU A 190 6.66 -4.14 -15.93
C GLU A 190 6.63 -5.62 -15.56
N THR A 191 7.69 -6.13 -14.92
CA THR A 191 7.76 -7.52 -14.44
C THR A 191 6.62 -7.84 -13.46
N ILE A 192 6.38 -6.98 -12.46
CA ILE A 192 5.32 -7.23 -11.48
C ILE A 192 3.93 -7.07 -12.10
N LYS A 193 3.76 -6.11 -13.00
CA LYS A 193 2.50 -5.89 -13.72
C LYS A 193 2.02 -7.14 -14.48
N LEU A 194 2.95 -7.90 -15.04
CA LEU A 194 2.65 -9.13 -15.82
C LEU A 194 2.31 -10.34 -14.94
N ARG A 195 2.43 -10.24 -13.63
CA ARG A 195 2.04 -11.35 -12.74
C ARG A 195 0.52 -11.51 -12.71
N PRO A 196 0.00 -12.72 -12.96
CA PRO A 196 -1.46 -12.94 -12.98
C PRO A 196 -2.16 -12.57 -11.65
N ALA A 197 -1.46 -12.72 -10.53
CA ALA A 197 -1.97 -12.33 -9.22
C ALA A 197 -2.09 -10.80 -9.08
N THR A 198 -1.15 -10.04 -9.65
CA THR A 198 -1.22 -8.57 -9.69
C THR A 198 -2.43 -8.13 -10.49
N GLU A 199 -2.67 -8.73 -11.66
CA GLU A 199 -3.84 -8.42 -12.47
C GLU A 199 -5.14 -8.66 -11.70
N ARG A 200 -5.29 -9.84 -11.06
CA ARG A 200 -6.47 -10.15 -10.23
C ARG A 200 -6.65 -9.18 -9.07
N ALA A 201 -5.55 -8.84 -8.37
CA ALA A 201 -5.59 -7.90 -7.25
C ALA A 201 -6.12 -6.52 -7.66
N TYR A 202 -5.69 -6.02 -8.81
CA TYR A 202 -6.15 -4.74 -9.35
C TYR A 202 -7.56 -4.82 -9.96
N ALA A 203 -7.98 -5.98 -10.46
CA ALA A 203 -9.37 -6.21 -10.88
C ALA A 203 -10.34 -6.05 -9.68
N LYS A 204 -9.96 -6.54 -8.49
CA LYS A 204 -10.76 -6.36 -7.26
C LYS A 204 -11.05 -4.87 -6.93
N ALA A 205 -10.13 -3.98 -7.28
CA ALA A 205 -10.35 -2.55 -7.09
C ALA A 205 -11.55 -2.03 -7.90
N LYS A 206 -11.72 -2.48 -9.13
CA LYS A 206 -12.85 -2.09 -9.99
C LYS A 206 -14.17 -2.68 -9.51
N GLU A 207 -14.14 -3.90 -8.94
CA GLU A 207 -15.32 -4.53 -8.32
C GLU A 207 -15.80 -3.72 -7.10
N VAL A 208 -14.87 -3.24 -6.27
CA VAL A 208 -15.18 -2.48 -5.04
C VAL A 208 -15.52 -1.03 -5.33
N ASN A 209 -14.82 -0.40 -6.28
CA ASN A 209 -15.02 0.99 -6.65
C ASN A 209 -15.09 1.12 -8.18
N PRO A 210 -16.27 1.19 -8.77
CA PRO A 210 -16.45 1.34 -10.23
C PRO A 210 -15.73 2.56 -10.83
N ASN A 211 -15.47 3.59 -10.01
CA ASN A 211 -14.74 4.79 -10.43
C ASN A 211 -13.22 4.68 -10.27
N TYR A 212 -12.70 3.50 -9.92
CA TYR A 212 -11.27 3.29 -9.76
C TYR A 212 -10.51 3.58 -11.08
N GLY A 213 -9.46 4.38 -10.97
CA GLY A 213 -8.66 4.81 -12.13
C GLY A 213 -9.15 6.10 -12.80
N GLN A 214 -10.31 6.62 -12.42
CA GLN A 214 -10.76 7.93 -12.89
C GLN A 214 -10.19 9.07 -12.03
N PRO A 215 -10.07 10.29 -12.58
CA PRO A 215 -9.69 11.45 -11.78
C PRO A 215 -10.64 11.64 -10.60
N ALA A 216 -10.10 11.66 -9.40
CA ALA A 216 -10.90 11.86 -8.20
C ALA A 216 -11.32 13.33 -8.09
N ILE A 217 -12.54 13.64 -8.56
CA ILE A 217 -13.19 14.92 -8.22
C ILE A 217 -13.72 14.76 -6.79
N ARG A 218 -13.08 15.44 -5.84
CA ARG A 218 -13.46 15.37 -4.43
C ARG A 218 -14.35 16.55 -4.08
N THR A 219 -15.48 16.26 -3.44
CA THR A 219 -16.34 17.29 -2.86
C THR A 219 -15.63 17.98 -1.67
N GLU A 220 -16.12 19.13 -1.25
CA GLU A 220 -15.59 19.81 -0.06
C GLU A 220 -15.78 18.94 1.20
N GLU A 221 -16.89 18.22 1.30
CA GLU A 221 -17.16 17.28 2.38
C GLU A 221 -16.16 16.13 2.43
N GLU A 222 -15.89 15.47 1.29
CA GLU A 222 -14.87 14.43 1.20
C GLU A 222 -13.47 14.95 1.58
N ARG A 223 -13.15 16.20 1.23
CA ARG A 223 -11.87 16.82 1.62
C ARG A 223 -11.78 17.02 3.12
N LYS A 224 -12.85 17.49 3.76
CA LYS A 224 -12.92 17.63 5.23
C LYS A 224 -12.74 16.28 5.92
N ILE A 225 -13.41 15.24 5.43
CA ILE A 225 -13.30 13.87 5.94
C ILE A 225 -11.86 13.34 5.80
N LEU A 226 -11.23 13.53 4.66
CA LEU A 226 -9.92 12.94 4.37
C LEU A 226 -8.75 13.73 4.94
N PHE A 227 -8.82 15.05 4.93
CA PHE A 227 -7.70 15.95 5.20
C PHE A 227 -7.90 16.86 6.42
N GLY A 228 -9.14 17.02 6.90
CA GLY A 228 -9.46 17.82 8.07
C GLY A 228 -9.45 17.07 9.40
N GLN A 229 -8.81 15.88 9.46
CA GLN A 229 -8.80 15.05 10.65
C GLN A 229 -7.94 15.65 11.77
N THR A 230 -8.48 15.65 12.98
CA THR A 230 -7.80 16.07 14.20
C THR A 230 -7.99 15.01 15.29
N ALA A 231 -7.45 15.24 16.49
CA ALA A 231 -7.64 14.33 17.63
C ALA A 231 -9.12 14.05 17.98
N SER A 232 -10.03 14.94 17.57
CA SER A 232 -11.47 14.79 17.85
C SER A 232 -12.12 13.59 17.16
N VAL A 233 -11.52 13.05 16.09
CA VAL A 233 -12.03 11.85 15.39
C VAL A 233 -11.48 10.54 15.98
N VAL A 234 -10.51 10.64 16.89
CA VAL A 234 -9.94 9.48 17.60
C VAL A 234 -10.73 9.34 18.90
N ARG A 235 -11.66 8.41 18.96
CA ARG A 235 -12.55 8.16 20.11
C ARG A 235 -12.39 6.76 20.63
#